data_7312af9d79ff232e465cfe21848b4f28
#
_entry.id   7312af9d79ff232e465cfe21848b4f28
#
_cell.length_a   1.000
_cell.length_b   1.000
_cell.length_c   1.000
_cell.angle_alpha   90.00
_cell.angle_beta   90.00
_cell.angle_gamma   90.00
#
_symmetry.space_group_name_H-M   'P 1'
#
loop_
_entity.id
_entity.type
_entity.pdbx_description
1 polymer ?
#
loop_
_entity_poly.entity_id
_entity_poly.type
_entity_poly.pdbx_seq_one_letter_code
_entity_poly.pdbx_strand_id
1 'polypeptide(L)'
;PFGDLEVMPAAEALKGTPLENAKVYLAGTAAQTRELVEGSKYDLLIAGVAALCLIFIIMLLMTRSLIAALVIVGTVALSLGASFGLSVLVWQYILGIQLNWVVLAMSVILLLAVGSDYNLLLVSRMKEELGAGLKTGIIRAMGGTGKIVTAAGLVFAATMGSMVVSDLLTIGQLGTTIALGLLFDTLVVRAFMTPSIAAILGRWFWWPQRVRPRPASTMLRPLGPRPLVRALLLRD
;
A
#
# COMPACT_ATOMS: atom_id res chain seq x y z
N PRO A 1 17.94 -5.52 -25.25
CA PRO A 1 17.94 -5.39 -26.70
C PRO A 1 19.25 -5.84 -27.36
N PHE A 2 20.38 -5.99 -26.63
CA PHE A 2 21.65 -6.43 -27.23
C PHE A 2 21.81 -7.96 -27.32
N GLY A 3 21.15 -8.74 -26.48
CA GLY A 3 21.28 -10.20 -26.44
C GLY A 3 20.74 -10.92 -27.70
N ASP A 4 19.67 -10.42 -28.29
CA ASP A 4 19.08 -11.03 -29.50
C ASP A 4 19.91 -10.74 -30.74
N LEU A 5 20.65 -9.62 -30.75
CA LEU A 5 21.52 -9.24 -31.86
C LEU A 5 22.82 -10.07 -31.93
N GLU A 6 23.26 -10.65 -30.80
CA GLU A 6 24.49 -11.46 -30.76
C GLU A 6 24.23 -12.96 -31.03
N VAL A 7 23.03 -13.47 -30.68
CA VAL A 7 22.69 -14.89 -30.87
C VAL A 7 22.28 -15.19 -32.31
N MET A 8 21.53 -14.28 -32.94
CA MET A 8 21.08 -14.45 -34.33
C MET A 8 22.25 -14.59 -35.32
N PRO A 9 23.28 -13.72 -35.31
CA PRO A 9 24.42 -13.88 -36.22
C PRO A 9 25.25 -15.13 -35.90
N ALA A 10 25.35 -15.54 -34.63
CA ALA A 10 26.02 -16.78 -34.27
C ALA A 10 25.25 -18.02 -34.75
N ALA A 11 23.92 -18.04 -34.62
CA ALA A 11 23.08 -19.11 -35.11
C ALA A 11 23.05 -19.16 -36.66
N GLU A 12 23.10 -18.03 -37.34
CA GLU A 12 23.20 -17.95 -38.79
C GLU A 12 24.56 -18.41 -39.30
N ALA A 13 25.64 -18.09 -38.60
CA ALA A 13 26.98 -18.58 -38.95
C ALA A 13 27.15 -20.11 -38.82
N LEU A 14 26.28 -20.77 -38.05
CA LEU A 14 26.28 -22.22 -37.89
C LEU A 14 25.43 -22.93 -38.91
N LYS A 15 24.59 -22.26 -39.70
CA LYS A 15 23.80 -22.83 -40.78
C LYS A 15 24.70 -23.44 -41.85
N GLY A 16 24.44 -24.68 -42.21
CA GLY A 16 25.23 -25.43 -43.19
C GLY A 16 26.50 -26.05 -42.63
N THR A 17 26.79 -25.96 -41.34
CA THR A 17 27.88 -26.68 -40.67
C THR A 17 27.34 -27.93 -39.96
N PRO A 18 28.21 -28.92 -39.61
CA PRO A 18 27.82 -30.08 -38.83
C PRO A 18 27.24 -29.72 -37.46
N LEU A 19 27.34 -28.44 -37.03
CA LEU A 19 26.83 -27.90 -35.79
C LEU A 19 25.46 -27.20 -35.93
N GLU A 20 24.82 -27.26 -37.08
CA GLU A 20 23.52 -26.60 -37.33
C GLU A 20 22.43 -26.97 -36.30
N ASN A 21 22.47 -28.21 -35.80
CA ASN A 21 21.55 -28.68 -34.76
C ASN A 21 22.11 -28.52 -33.32
N ALA A 22 23.24 -27.87 -33.14
CA ALA A 22 23.82 -27.64 -31.83
C ALA A 22 23.00 -26.59 -31.06
N LYS A 23 22.75 -26.88 -29.79
CA LYS A 23 22.15 -25.87 -28.88
C LYS A 23 23.21 -24.82 -28.56
N VAL A 24 22.97 -23.60 -29.00
CA VAL A 24 23.83 -22.46 -28.69
C VAL A 24 23.40 -21.86 -27.36
N TYR A 25 24.31 -21.83 -26.40
CA TYR A 25 24.10 -21.19 -25.10
C TYR A 25 24.90 -19.91 -25.02
N LEU A 26 24.23 -18.82 -24.67
CA LEU A 26 24.90 -17.56 -24.32
C LEU A 26 25.43 -17.66 -22.91
N ALA A 27 26.72 -17.46 -22.72
CA ALA A 27 27.34 -17.35 -21.41
C ALA A 27 27.96 -15.94 -21.26
N GLY A 28 27.84 -15.38 -20.07
CA GLY A 28 28.39 -14.06 -19.73
C GLY A 28 27.47 -13.21 -18.87
N THR A 29 27.98 -12.08 -18.41
CA THR A 29 27.23 -11.19 -17.52
C THR A 29 25.95 -10.64 -18.13
N ALA A 30 25.92 -10.40 -19.44
CA ALA A 30 24.72 -9.94 -20.16
C ALA A 30 23.61 -11.00 -20.19
N ALA A 31 23.96 -12.28 -20.43
CA ALA A 31 23.01 -13.38 -20.41
C ALA A 31 22.43 -13.62 -19.01
N GLN A 32 23.28 -13.60 -17.99
CA GLN A 32 22.87 -13.69 -16.58
C GLN A 32 21.94 -12.55 -16.18
N THR A 33 22.24 -11.31 -16.57
CA THR A 33 21.37 -10.18 -16.28
C THR A 33 20.00 -10.31 -16.93
N ARG A 34 19.93 -10.83 -18.15
CA ARG A 34 18.66 -11.08 -18.85
C ARG A 34 17.82 -12.14 -18.14
N GLU A 35 18.41 -13.27 -17.79
CA GLU A 35 17.74 -14.33 -17.04
C GLU A 35 17.23 -13.82 -15.69
N LEU A 36 18.02 -13.01 -14.97
CA LEU A 36 17.61 -12.38 -13.73
C LEU A 36 16.42 -11.42 -13.93
N VAL A 37 16.42 -10.61 -15.00
CA VAL A 37 15.31 -9.69 -15.30
C VAL A 37 14.03 -10.46 -15.67
N GLU A 38 14.13 -11.53 -16.46
CA GLU A 38 12.97 -12.34 -16.85
C GLU A 38 12.43 -13.13 -15.66
N GLY A 39 13.29 -13.77 -14.86
CA GLY A 39 12.91 -14.48 -13.64
C GLY A 39 12.30 -13.54 -12.59
N SER A 40 12.88 -12.35 -12.41
CA SER A 40 12.40 -11.39 -11.41
C SER A 40 10.97 -10.90 -11.63
N LYS A 41 10.47 -10.91 -12.87
CA LYS A 41 9.07 -10.52 -13.16
C LYS A 41 8.07 -11.49 -12.52
N TYR A 42 8.32 -12.80 -12.65
CA TYR A 42 7.48 -13.84 -12.05
C TYR A 42 7.61 -13.82 -10.53
N ASP A 43 8.85 -13.73 -10.03
CA ASP A 43 9.11 -13.69 -8.59
C ASP A 43 8.47 -12.46 -7.93
N LEU A 44 8.54 -11.30 -8.58
CA LEU A 44 7.91 -10.08 -8.11
C LEU A 44 6.38 -10.21 -8.06
N LEU A 45 5.77 -10.81 -9.08
CA LEU A 45 4.33 -11.04 -9.12
C LEU A 45 3.91 -12.00 -8.01
N ILE A 46 4.62 -13.11 -7.86
CA ILE A 46 4.34 -14.11 -6.81
C ILE A 46 4.52 -13.48 -5.43
N ALA A 47 5.63 -12.79 -5.19
CA ALA A 47 5.91 -12.13 -3.92
C ALA A 47 4.88 -11.03 -3.62
N GLY A 48 4.51 -10.22 -4.61
CA GLY A 48 3.50 -9.17 -4.47
C GLY A 48 2.11 -9.73 -4.14
N VAL A 49 1.68 -10.76 -4.86
CA VAL A 49 0.39 -11.44 -4.59
C VAL A 49 0.42 -12.12 -3.22
N ALA A 50 1.49 -12.84 -2.88
CA ALA A 50 1.62 -13.48 -1.57
C ALA A 50 1.59 -12.46 -0.42
N ALA A 51 2.29 -11.33 -0.58
CA ALA A 51 2.26 -10.26 0.41
C ALA A 51 0.87 -9.62 0.56
N LEU A 52 0.17 -9.33 -0.56
CA LEU A 52 -1.20 -8.82 -0.51
C LEU A 52 -2.18 -9.82 0.13
N CYS A 53 -2.04 -11.12 -0.16
CA CYS A 53 -2.82 -12.17 0.48
C CYS A 53 -2.54 -12.23 1.99
N LEU A 54 -1.28 -12.13 2.40
CA LEU A 54 -0.91 -12.12 3.81
C LEU A 54 -1.48 -10.89 4.53
N ILE A 55 -1.35 -9.70 3.93
CA ILE A 55 -1.96 -8.47 4.45
C ILE A 55 -3.47 -8.62 4.55
N PHE A 56 -4.11 -9.22 3.54
CA PHE A 56 -5.55 -9.48 3.57
C PHE A 56 -5.95 -10.38 4.75
N ILE A 57 -5.23 -11.47 4.98
CA ILE A 57 -5.48 -12.39 6.10
C ILE A 57 -5.31 -11.66 7.44
N ILE A 58 -4.21 -10.91 7.61
CA ILE A 58 -3.94 -10.14 8.84
C ILE A 58 -5.06 -9.12 9.07
N MET A 59 -5.44 -8.36 8.04
CA MET A 59 -6.52 -7.38 8.12
C MET A 59 -7.86 -8.02 8.41
N LEU A 60 -8.15 -9.19 7.84
CA LEU A 60 -9.37 -9.94 8.10
C LEU A 60 -9.44 -10.40 9.57
N LEU A 61 -8.35 -10.93 10.11
CA LEU A 61 -8.25 -11.37 11.50
C LEU A 61 -8.43 -10.19 12.48
N MET A 62 -7.79 -9.06 12.20
CA MET A 62 -7.83 -7.87 13.06
C MET A 62 -9.17 -7.14 12.99
N THR A 63 -9.69 -6.92 11.80
CA THR A 63 -10.97 -6.20 11.62
C THR A 63 -12.16 -7.10 11.87
N ARG A 64 -12.02 -8.42 11.64
CA ARG A 64 -13.12 -9.40 11.56
C ARG A 64 -14.20 -8.96 10.56
N SER A 65 -13.78 -8.24 9.53
CA SER A 65 -14.64 -7.71 8.47
C SER A 65 -14.05 -7.98 7.11
N LEU A 66 -14.80 -8.67 6.26
CA LEU A 66 -14.37 -9.00 4.91
C LEU A 66 -14.27 -7.75 4.04
N ILE A 67 -15.27 -6.86 4.13
CA ILE A 67 -15.33 -5.66 3.30
C ILE A 67 -14.23 -4.68 3.68
N ALA A 68 -13.99 -4.47 4.99
CA ALA A 68 -12.89 -3.61 5.43
C ALA A 68 -11.53 -4.15 4.95
N ALA A 69 -11.30 -5.46 5.07
CA ALA A 69 -10.06 -6.07 4.59
C ALA A 69 -9.87 -5.90 3.07
N LEU A 70 -10.91 -6.14 2.27
CA LEU A 70 -10.89 -5.95 0.80
C LEU A 70 -10.63 -4.49 0.42
N VAL A 71 -11.30 -3.54 1.06
CA VAL A 71 -11.10 -2.11 0.80
C VAL A 71 -9.66 -1.71 1.11
N ILE A 72 -9.11 -2.14 2.25
CA ILE A 72 -7.75 -1.78 2.64
C ILE A 72 -6.73 -2.38 1.67
N VAL A 73 -6.84 -3.66 1.34
CA VAL A 73 -5.94 -4.29 0.36
C VAL A 73 -6.08 -3.64 -1.01
N GLY A 74 -7.30 -3.30 -1.43
CA GLY A 74 -7.55 -2.57 -2.67
C GLY A 74 -6.88 -1.18 -2.68
N THR A 75 -6.95 -0.44 -1.56
CA THR A 75 -6.28 0.87 -1.45
C THR A 75 -4.77 0.73 -1.42
N VAL A 76 -4.21 -0.32 -0.82
CA VAL A 76 -2.77 -0.61 -0.86
C VAL A 76 -2.31 -0.93 -2.28
N ALA A 77 -3.04 -1.78 -3.00
CA ALA A 77 -2.73 -2.10 -4.39
C ALA A 77 -2.80 -0.86 -5.30
N LEU A 78 -3.81 0.00 -5.08
CA LEU A 78 -3.92 1.28 -5.78
C LEU A 78 -2.75 2.22 -5.47
N SER A 79 -2.34 2.30 -4.21
CA SER A 79 -1.18 3.09 -3.78
C SER A 79 0.11 2.63 -4.44
N LEU A 80 0.33 1.31 -4.54
CA LEU A 80 1.46 0.75 -5.27
C LEU A 80 1.44 1.13 -6.75
N GLY A 81 0.28 0.96 -7.41
CA GLY A 81 0.13 1.35 -8.81
C GLY A 81 0.39 2.85 -9.04
N ALA A 82 -0.11 3.71 -8.16
CA ALA A 82 0.14 5.14 -8.21
C ALA A 82 1.62 5.48 -7.97
N SER A 83 2.29 4.79 -7.04
CA SER A 83 3.72 4.99 -6.76
C SER A 83 4.57 4.69 -7.98
N PHE A 84 4.30 3.59 -8.66
CA PHE A 84 5.01 3.24 -9.89
C PHE A 84 4.68 4.19 -11.03
N GLY A 85 3.40 4.55 -11.19
CA GLY A 85 2.99 5.52 -12.19
C GLY A 85 3.68 6.87 -12.02
N LEU A 86 3.75 7.38 -10.79
CA LEU A 86 4.46 8.62 -10.46
C LEU A 86 5.96 8.50 -10.71
N SER A 87 6.56 7.36 -10.34
CA SER A 87 7.99 7.12 -10.55
C SER A 87 8.34 7.06 -12.04
N VAL A 88 7.55 6.34 -12.84
CA VAL A 88 7.69 6.29 -14.30
C VAL A 88 7.54 7.69 -14.91
N LEU A 89 6.54 8.45 -14.46
CA LEU A 89 6.32 9.81 -14.93
C LEU A 89 7.53 10.71 -14.65
N VAL A 90 8.08 10.66 -13.45
CA VAL A 90 9.23 11.49 -13.08
C VAL A 90 10.50 11.04 -13.81
N TRP A 91 10.85 9.76 -13.75
CA TRP A 91 12.12 9.27 -14.26
C TRP A 91 12.15 9.08 -15.77
N GLN A 92 11.09 8.51 -16.37
CA GLN A 92 11.09 8.21 -17.80
C GLN A 92 10.57 9.37 -18.64
N TYR A 93 9.50 10.06 -18.20
CA TYR A 93 8.91 11.15 -19.01
C TYR A 93 9.55 12.51 -18.74
N ILE A 94 9.89 12.85 -17.49
CA ILE A 94 10.46 14.17 -17.16
C ILE A 94 11.98 14.14 -17.32
N LEU A 95 12.66 13.14 -16.75
CA LEU A 95 14.12 13.06 -16.76
C LEU A 95 14.71 12.26 -17.94
N GLY A 96 13.89 11.49 -18.67
CA GLY A 96 14.33 10.67 -19.80
C GLY A 96 15.21 9.48 -19.43
N ILE A 97 15.22 9.07 -18.15
CA ILE A 97 16.09 8.00 -17.63
C ILE A 97 15.23 6.76 -17.36
N GLN A 98 15.65 5.62 -17.89
CA GLN A 98 14.94 4.35 -17.65
C GLN A 98 15.06 3.91 -16.20
N LEU A 99 13.93 3.43 -15.65
CA LEU A 99 13.90 2.83 -14.32
C LEU A 99 14.59 1.47 -14.33
N ASN A 100 15.46 1.25 -13.35
CA ASN A 100 16.08 -0.06 -13.15
C ASN A 100 15.04 -1.04 -12.59
N TRP A 101 15.00 -2.27 -13.08
CA TRP A 101 14.08 -3.32 -12.65
C TRP A 101 14.17 -3.63 -11.15
N VAL A 102 15.38 -3.53 -10.56
CA VAL A 102 15.60 -3.72 -9.11
C VAL A 102 14.82 -2.71 -8.29
N VAL A 103 14.66 -1.47 -8.78
CA VAL A 103 13.90 -0.41 -8.10
C VAL A 103 12.44 -0.84 -7.91
N LEU A 104 11.84 -1.44 -8.95
CA LEU A 104 10.46 -1.93 -8.88
C LEU A 104 10.31 -3.01 -7.80
N ALA A 105 11.20 -4.01 -7.82
CA ALA A 105 11.15 -5.13 -6.87
C ALA A 105 11.31 -4.66 -5.41
N MET A 106 12.33 -3.86 -5.15
CA MET A 106 12.61 -3.35 -3.80
C MET A 106 11.52 -2.39 -3.30
N SER A 107 10.98 -1.54 -4.19
CA SER A 107 9.93 -0.60 -3.83
C SER A 107 8.63 -1.31 -3.43
N VAL A 108 8.24 -2.39 -4.14
CA VAL A 108 7.05 -3.17 -3.79
C VAL A 108 7.17 -3.69 -2.37
N ILE A 109 8.29 -4.35 -2.05
CA ILE A 109 8.50 -4.94 -0.73
C ILE A 109 8.44 -3.87 0.37
N LEU A 110 9.16 -2.76 0.18
CA LEU A 110 9.22 -1.70 1.19
C LEU A 110 7.89 -0.96 1.35
N LEU A 111 7.21 -0.63 0.24
CA LEU A 111 5.92 0.05 0.31
C LEU A 111 4.82 -0.83 0.90
N LEU A 112 4.83 -2.14 0.60
CA LEU A 112 3.89 -3.08 1.22
C LEU A 112 4.14 -3.22 2.72
N ALA A 113 5.40 -3.39 3.13
CA ALA A 113 5.75 -3.53 4.54
C ALA A 113 5.34 -2.29 5.35
N VAL A 114 5.77 -1.10 4.93
CA VAL A 114 5.47 0.15 5.64
C VAL A 114 4.00 0.54 5.51
N GLY A 115 3.42 0.36 4.31
CA GLY A 115 2.03 0.72 4.04
C GLY A 115 1.03 -0.09 4.86
N SER A 116 1.27 -1.40 5.05
CA SER A 116 0.37 -2.28 5.79
C SER A 116 0.28 -1.92 7.28
N ASP A 117 1.41 -1.62 7.92
CA ASP A 117 1.48 -1.34 9.36
C ASP A 117 0.67 -0.09 9.73
N TYR A 118 0.80 0.96 8.94
CA TYR A 118 0.05 2.19 9.19
C TYR A 118 -1.46 2.04 8.92
N ASN A 119 -1.84 1.24 7.90
CA ASN A 119 -3.25 0.96 7.64
C ASN A 119 -3.87 0.14 8.77
N LEU A 120 -3.11 -0.82 9.31
CA LEU A 120 -3.51 -1.60 10.47
C LEU A 120 -3.79 -0.70 11.68
N LEU A 121 -2.89 0.24 11.98
CA LEU A 121 -3.05 1.18 13.08
C LEU A 121 -4.29 2.06 12.93
N LEU A 122 -4.53 2.60 11.74
CA LEU A 122 -5.69 3.44 11.47
C LEU A 122 -7.01 2.69 11.64
N VAL A 123 -7.09 1.48 11.06
CA VAL A 123 -8.34 0.71 11.07
C VAL A 123 -8.62 0.09 12.44
N SER A 124 -7.59 -0.33 13.18
CA SER A 124 -7.76 -0.78 14.57
C SER A 124 -8.33 0.35 15.44
N ARG A 125 -7.83 1.57 15.24
CA ARG A 125 -8.36 2.75 15.95
C ARG A 125 -9.79 3.10 15.54
N MET A 126 -10.12 3.02 14.24
CA MET A 126 -11.50 3.17 13.79
C MET A 126 -12.43 2.14 14.45
N LYS A 127 -11.96 0.90 14.62
CA LYS A 127 -12.72 -0.17 15.27
C LYS A 127 -12.95 0.10 16.76
N GLU A 128 -11.96 0.60 17.48
CA GLU A 128 -12.09 0.98 18.89
C GLU A 128 -13.13 2.09 19.10
N GLU A 129 -13.15 3.07 18.20
CA GLU A 129 -14.05 4.22 18.28
C GLU A 129 -15.46 3.96 17.74
N LEU A 130 -15.77 2.76 17.24
CA LEU A 130 -17.10 2.40 16.73
C LEU A 130 -18.23 2.60 17.77
N GLY A 131 -17.90 2.45 19.04
CA GLY A 131 -18.86 2.66 20.14
C GLY A 131 -19.42 4.08 20.21
N ALA A 132 -18.69 5.08 19.71
CA ALA A 132 -19.15 6.48 19.66
C ALA A 132 -20.07 6.77 18.46
N GLY A 133 -20.24 5.82 17.55
CA GLY A 133 -21.00 5.93 16.29
C GLY A 133 -20.09 5.89 15.08
N LEU A 134 -20.61 5.41 13.93
CA LEU A 134 -19.81 5.15 12.74
C LEU A 134 -19.04 6.38 12.25
N LYS A 135 -19.72 7.49 11.98
CA LYS A 135 -19.09 8.73 11.48
C LYS A 135 -18.23 9.40 12.55
N THR A 136 -18.72 9.49 13.79
CA THR A 136 -17.99 10.07 14.91
C THR A 136 -16.74 9.26 15.24
N GLY A 137 -16.82 7.93 15.16
CA GLY A 137 -15.68 7.03 15.35
C GLY A 137 -14.58 7.24 14.32
N ILE A 138 -14.92 7.41 13.03
CA ILE A 138 -13.96 7.73 11.99
C ILE A 138 -13.28 9.07 12.27
N ILE A 139 -14.03 10.13 12.60
CA ILE A 139 -13.48 11.45 12.89
C ILE A 139 -12.53 11.40 14.09
N ARG A 140 -12.91 10.69 15.17
CA ARG A 140 -12.07 10.56 16.37
C ARG A 140 -10.81 9.74 16.10
N ALA A 141 -10.92 8.65 15.35
CA ALA A 141 -9.77 7.84 14.94
C ALA A 141 -8.79 8.67 14.11
N MET A 142 -9.29 9.45 13.15
CA MET A 142 -8.46 10.36 12.33
C MET A 142 -7.84 11.47 13.17
N GLY A 143 -8.58 12.06 14.10
CA GLY A 143 -8.07 13.12 15.00
C GLY A 143 -6.98 12.61 15.94
N GLY A 144 -7.10 11.39 16.44
CA GLY A 144 -6.14 10.78 17.38
C GLY A 144 -4.89 10.24 16.71
N THR A 145 -5.06 9.41 15.68
CA THR A 145 -3.94 8.72 15.01
C THR A 145 -3.47 9.38 13.72
N GLY A 146 -4.35 10.12 13.04
CA GLY A 146 -4.04 10.69 11.73
C GLY A 146 -2.81 11.60 11.74
N LYS A 147 -2.68 12.47 12.74
CA LYS A 147 -1.51 13.36 12.86
C LYS A 147 -0.19 12.60 13.01
N ILE A 148 -0.19 11.55 13.84
CA ILE A 148 1.02 10.74 14.11
C ILE A 148 1.42 9.98 12.85
N VAL A 149 0.45 9.33 12.21
CA VAL A 149 0.67 8.55 10.98
C VAL A 149 1.13 9.44 9.83
N THR A 150 0.51 10.62 9.68
CA THR A 150 0.90 11.58 8.64
C THR A 150 2.30 12.12 8.88
N ALA A 151 2.63 12.51 10.13
CA ALA A 151 3.97 12.99 10.46
C ALA A 151 5.03 11.91 10.21
N ALA A 152 4.79 10.68 10.66
CA ALA A 152 5.71 9.57 10.43
C ALA A 152 5.89 9.27 8.93
N GLY A 153 4.80 9.24 8.16
CA GLY A 153 4.86 9.05 6.71
C GLY A 153 5.63 10.14 5.98
N LEU A 154 5.44 11.41 6.37
CA LEU A 154 6.19 12.55 5.80
C LEU A 154 7.69 12.49 6.14
N VAL A 155 8.03 12.19 7.39
CA VAL A 155 9.44 12.04 7.80
C VAL A 155 10.10 10.91 7.03
N PHE A 156 9.44 9.76 6.92
CA PHE A 156 9.98 8.62 6.19
C PHE A 156 10.11 8.91 4.69
N ALA A 157 9.11 9.56 4.09
CA ALA A 157 9.17 9.99 2.69
C ALA A 157 10.32 10.99 2.45
N ALA A 158 10.53 11.96 3.34
CA ALA A 158 11.64 12.90 3.25
C ALA A 158 13.01 12.18 3.38
N THR A 159 13.11 11.22 4.31
CA THR A 159 14.32 10.42 4.49
C THR A 159 14.64 9.59 3.25
N MET A 160 13.65 8.90 2.68
CA MET A 160 13.85 8.13 1.44
C MET A 160 14.12 9.06 0.25
N GLY A 161 13.42 10.19 0.16
CA GLY A 161 13.63 11.20 -0.88
C GLY A 161 15.04 11.80 -0.87
N SER A 162 15.67 11.92 0.30
CA SER A 162 17.05 12.41 0.41
C SER A 162 18.07 11.54 -0.32
N MET A 163 17.73 10.27 -0.59
CA MET A 163 18.61 9.36 -1.36
C MET A 163 18.80 9.80 -2.83
N VAL A 164 18.02 10.77 -3.31
CA VAL A 164 18.20 11.36 -4.65
C VAL A 164 19.58 12.02 -4.83
N VAL A 165 20.20 12.45 -3.72
CA VAL A 165 21.53 13.09 -3.71
C VAL A 165 22.66 12.05 -3.90
N SER A 166 22.33 10.75 -3.87
CA SER A 166 23.33 9.69 -4.05
C SER A 166 23.91 9.68 -5.47
N ASP A 167 25.21 9.46 -5.58
CA ASP A 167 25.89 9.26 -6.88
C ASP A 167 25.43 7.99 -7.60
N LEU A 168 24.83 7.05 -6.89
CA LEU A 168 24.27 5.82 -7.47
C LEU A 168 22.84 6.04 -7.95
N LEU A 169 22.66 6.09 -9.26
CA LEU A 169 21.37 6.31 -9.91
C LEU A 169 20.27 5.38 -9.39
N THR A 170 20.57 4.09 -9.21
CA THR A 170 19.59 3.09 -8.71
C THR A 170 19.11 3.42 -7.31
N ILE A 171 19.99 3.94 -6.44
CA ILE A 171 19.63 4.34 -5.07
C ILE A 171 18.75 5.59 -5.12
N GLY A 172 19.08 6.57 -5.96
CA GLY A 172 18.26 7.75 -6.17
C GLY A 172 16.86 7.41 -6.71
N GLN A 173 16.78 6.51 -7.68
CA GLN A 173 15.52 6.00 -8.20
C GLN A 173 14.70 5.27 -7.13
N LEU A 174 15.34 4.40 -6.34
CA LEU A 174 14.68 3.66 -5.27
C LEU A 174 14.11 4.61 -4.21
N GLY A 175 14.94 5.51 -3.69
CA GLY A 175 14.53 6.45 -2.65
C GLY A 175 13.41 7.37 -3.09
N THR A 176 13.48 7.93 -4.29
CA THR A 176 12.40 8.78 -4.84
C THR A 176 11.12 8.02 -5.12
N THR A 177 11.19 6.79 -5.63
CA THR A 177 10.01 5.94 -5.86
C THR A 177 9.27 5.66 -4.55
N ILE A 178 10.02 5.28 -3.49
CA ILE A 178 9.43 5.03 -2.17
C ILE A 178 8.89 6.33 -1.59
N ALA A 179 9.60 7.46 -1.71
CA ALA A 179 9.15 8.74 -1.21
C ALA A 179 7.84 9.19 -1.85
N LEU A 180 7.74 9.13 -3.18
CA LEU A 180 6.52 9.46 -3.92
C LEU A 180 5.36 8.54 -3.54
N GLY A 181 5.63 7.24 -3.40
CA GLY A 181 4.64 6.27 -2.98
C GLY A 181 4.10 6.55 -1.58
N LEU A 182 4.98 6.81 -0.62
CA LEU A 182 4.58 7.14 0.75
C LEU A 182 3.84 8.47 0.85
N LEU A 183 4.24 9.48 0.09
CA LEU A 183 3.52 10.76 0.03
C LEU A 183 2.11 10.54 -0.51
N PHE A 184 1.95 9.81 -1.60
CA PHE A 184 0.64 9.51 -2.17
C PHE A 184 -0.21 8.69 -1.19
N ASP A 185 0.36 7.63 -0.61
CA ASP A 185 -0.34 6.79 0.36
C ASP A 185 -0.79 7.59 1.59
N THR A 186 0.10 8.41 2.14
CA THR A 186 -0.16 9.18 3.36
C THR A 186 -1.16 10.31 3.14
N LEU A 187 -0.98 11.10 2.08
CA LEU A 187 -1.77 12.31 1.83
C LEU A 187 -3.09 12.02 1.11
N VAL A 188 -3.12 11.06 0.19
CA VAL A 188 -4.30 10.77 -0.62
C VAL A 188 -5.06 9.57 -0.06
N VAL A 189 -4.39 8.41 0.03
CA VAL A 189 -5.08 7.17 0.36
C VAL A 189 -5.56 7.18 1.81
N ARG A 190 -4.69 7.48 2.76
CA ARG A 190 -5.04 7.46 4.19
C ARG A 190 -5.81 8.67 4.65
N ALA A 191 -5.42 9.87 4.22
CA ALA A 191 -6.08 11.09 4.68
C ALA A 191 -7.49 11.23 4.11
N PHE A 192 -7.73 10.78 2.87
CA PHE A 192 -9.00 10.98 2.18
C PHE A 192 -9.70 9.68 1.78
N MET A 193 -9.06 8.77 1.05
CA MET A 193 -9.74 7.63 0.45
C MET A 193 -10.27 6.66 1.51
N THR A 194 -9.42 6.18 2.40
CA THR A 194 -9.80 5.19 3.42
C THR A 194 -10.93 5.67 4.32
N PRO A 195 -10.89 6.86 4.93
CA PRO A 195 -11.98 7.35 5.76
C PRO A 195 -13.25 7.66 4.96
N SER A 196 -13.12 8.15 3.72
CA SER A 196 -14.27 8.44 2.86
C SER A 196 -15.00 7.16 2.46
N ILE A 197 -14.28 6.12 2.04
CA ILE A 197 -14.86 4.82 1.70
C ILE A 197 -15.54 4.21 2.93
N ALA A 198 -14.89 4.25 4.09
CA ALA A 198 -15.48 3.76 5.34
C ALA A 198 -16.75 4.54 5.73
N ALA A 199 -16.78 5.85 5.51
CA ALA A 199 -17.95 6.69 5.77
C ALA A 199 -19.11 6.43 4.80
N ILE A 200 -18.82 6.20 3.51
CA ILE A 200 -19.82 5.90 2.46
C ILE A 200 -20.43 4.52 2.70
N LEU A 201 -19.60 3.50 2.91
CA LEU A 201 -20.06 2.14 3.16
C LEU A 201 -20.74 2.00 4.52
N GLY A 202 -20.38 2.83 5.50
CA GLY A 202 -21.02 2.86 6.81
C GLY A 202 -21.01 1.49 7.50
N ARG A 203 -22.20 0.92 7.74
CA ARG A 203 -22.34 -0.39 8.38
C ARG A 203 -21.79 -1.54 7.52
N TRP A 204 -21.87 -1.44 6.21
CA TRP A 204 -21.36 -2.45 5.29
C TRP A 204 -19.85 -2.61 5.36
N PHE A 205 -19.13 -1.53 5.65
CA PHE A 205 -17.67 -1.58 5.83
C PHE A 205 -17.25 -2.64 6.87
N TRP A 206 -18.07 -2.83 7.91
CA TRP A 206 -17.79 -3.76 9.01
C TRP A 206 -18.45 -5.14 8.85
N TRP A 207 -19.08 -5.42 7.71
CA TRP A 207 -19.71 -6.72 7.49
C TRP A 207 -18.65 -7.86 7.50
N PRO A 208 -18.92 -9.04 8.16
CA PRO A 208 -20.17 -9.52 8.75
C PRO A 208 -20.43 -9.09 10.21
N GLN A 209 -19.61 -8.21 10.80
CA GLN A 209 -19.86 -7.74 12.16
C GLN A 209 -21.13 -6.89 12.26
N ARG A 210 -21.98 -7.20 13.25
CA ARG A 210 -23.13 -6.36 13.56
C ARG A 210 -22.71 -5.22 14.48
N VAL A 211 -22.35 -4.10 13.89
CA VAL A 211 -22.06 -2.87 14.62
C VAL A 211 -23.39 -2.25 15.07
N ARG A 212 -23.61 -2.18 16.39
CA ARG A 212 -24.70 -1.39 16.98
C ARG A 212 -24.13 -0.03 17.32
N PRO A 213 -24.35 1.01 16.51
CA PRO A 213 -23.88 2.35 16.85
C PRO A 213 -24.70 2.80 18.07
N ARG A 214 -24.04 3.03 19.20
CA ARG A 214 -24.65 3.82 20.27
C ARG A 214 -24.66 5.26 19.78
N PRO A 215 -25.83 5.90 19.62
CA PRO A 215 -25.85 7.29 19.23
C PRO A 215 -25.12 8.11 20.30
N ALA A 216 -24.22 8.99 19.89
CA ALA A 216 -23.46 9.86 20.79
C ALA A 216 -24.39 10.70 21.73
N SER A 217 -25.61 10.97 21.28
CA SER A 217 -26.68 11.60 22.05
C SER A 217 -27.11 10.86 23.32
N THR A 218 -26.83 9.53 23.42
CA THR A 218 -27.13 8.80 24.66
C THR A 218 -26.07 9.02 25.75
N MET A 219 -24.82 9.40 25.38
CA MET A 219 -23.80 9.81 26.34
C MET A 219 -23.97 11.28 26.75
N LEU A 220 -24.56 12.11 25.89
CA LEU A 220 -24.83 13.52 26.13
C LEU A 220 -26.26 13.80 26.60
N ARG A 221 -27.09 12.78 26.82
CA ARG A 221 -28.31 13.03 27.59
C ARG A 221 -27.87 13.53 28.96
N PRO A 222 -28.16 14.78 29.30
CA PRO A 222 -28.08 15.15 30.69
C PRO A 222 -28.86 14.09 31.43
N LEU A 223 -28.26 13.49 32.43
CA LEU A 223 -28.91 12.56 33.32
C LEU A 223 -30.28 13.19 33.62
N GLY A 224 -31.36 12.69 32.99
CA GLY A 224 -32.69 13.16 33.30
C GLY A 224 -32.84 13.06 34.80
N PRO A 225 -33.66 13.90 35.44
CA PRO A 225 -33.75 13.97 36.89
C PRO A 225 -33.74 12.56 37.45
N ARG A 226 -32.73 12.28 38.29
CA ARG A 226 -32.56 10.96 38.91
C ARG A 226 -33.91 10.49 39.35
N PRO A 227 -34.28 9.21 39.24
CA PRO A 227 -35.62 8.71 39.59
C PRO A 227 -36.08 9.17 40.96
N LEU A 228 -35.13 9.42 41.89
CA LEU A 228 -35.40 10.04 43.19
C LEU A 228 -35.90 11.47 43.11
N VAL A 229 -35.37 12.32 42.20
CA VAL A 229 -35.82 13.71 42.03
C VAL A 229 -37.19 13.74 41.37
N ARG A 230 -37.45 12.81 40.43
CA ARG A 230 -38.76 12.67 39.81
C ARG A 230 -39.81 12.17 40.80
N ALA A 231 -39.43 11.28 41.70
CA ALA A 231 -40.32 10.80 42.79
C ALA A 231 -40.62 11.88 43.81
N LEU A 232 -39.66 12.80 44.07
CA LEU A 232 -39.86 13.94 44.98
C LEU A 232 -40.70 15.05 44.36
N LEU A 233 -40.61 15.27 43.03
CA LEU A 233 -41.40 16.30 42.32
C LEU A 233 -42.81 15.88 41.98
N LEU A 234 -43.17 14.60 42.13
CA LEU A 234 -44.51 14.06 41.87
C LEU A 234 -45.28 13.71 43.16
N ARG A 235 -44.82 14.21 44.31
CA ARG A 235 -45.39 13.94 45.63
C ARG A 235 -46.16 15.15 46.20
N ASP A 236 -46.90 15.83 45.33
CA ASP A 236 -47.94 16.82 45.76
C ASP A 236 -49.30 16.35 45.25
#